data_fb7a906704e8a1849bfe20fd18d6d093
#
_entry.id   fb7a906704e8a1849bfe20fd18d6d093
#
_cell.length_a   1.000
_cell.length_b   1.000
_cell.length_c   1.000
_cell.angle_alpha   90.00
_cell.angle_beta   90.00
_cell.angle_gamma   90.00
#
_symmetry.space_group_name_H-M   'P 1'
#
loop_
_entity.id
_entity.type
_entity.pdbx_description
1 polymer ?
#
loop_
_entity_poly.entity_id
_entity_poly.type
_entity_poly.pdbx_seq_one_letter_code
_entity_poly.pdbx_strand_id
1 'polypeptide(L)'
;EAVSLVGIFGAVAVGGAIRAPYAPTARHGQVTASTGRTLKELDGRPAGEVLNEWLDGAVSDQLRDGGNILAQTALRPLGIKCETAAGAHWLTIHPAHINAPERSVSLFACAEPGQTLSVMSGSVSGLTAVLGELCTESLERAGLSPEQVRVGILIYCAGCAGAIGAELDTGLREQLAQRLGSAPLLGMCTFGEQGYVPGFGNCHQDLSVSLLLIG
;
A
#
# COMPACT_ATOMS: atom_id res chain seq x y z
N GLU A 1 -1.51 0.46 25.43
CA GLU A 1 -1.40 1.15 24.14
C GLU A 1 -1.27 2.66 24.38
N ALA A 2 -0.43 3.34 23.59
CA ALA A 2 -0.19 4.78 23.72
C ALA A 2 -0.19 5.44 22.34
N VAL A 3 -0.57 6.71 22.30
CA VAL A 3 -0.50 7.56 21.12
C VAL A 3 0.37 8.76 21.43
N SER A 4 1.31 9.06 20.54
CA SER A 4 2.11 10.29 20.61
C SER A 4 1.65 11.24 19.52
N LEU A 5 1.45 12.50 19.87
CA LEU A 5 1.02 13.56 18.97
C LEU A 5 2.06 14.68 18.95
N VAL A 6 2.32 15.20 17.76
CA VAL A 6 3.14 16.40 17.56
C VAL A 6 2.27 17.45 16.85
N GLY A 7 2.18 18.63 17.43
CA GLY A 7 1.52 19.79 16.83
C GLY A 7 2.55 20.74 16.22
N ILE A 8 2.32 21.16 14.98
CA ILE A 8 3.12 22.18 14.29
C ILE A 8 2.23 23.43 14.16
N PHE A 9 2.70 24.56 14.69
CA PHE A 9 1.94 25.80 14.76
C PHE A 9 2.69 26.90 14.03
N GLY A 10 1.98 27.74 13.29
CA GLY A 10 2.51 28.88 12.57
C GLY A 10 1.94 29.01 11.16
N ALA A 11 2.50 29.94 10.39
CA ALA A 11 2.19 30.09 8.97
C ALA A 11 3.06 29.08 8.18
N VAL A 12 2.65 27.83 8.17
CA VAL A 12 3.35 26.74 7.48
C VAL A 12 2.52 26.21 6.33
N ALA A 13 3.14 25.96 5.18
CA ALA A 13 2.53 25.25 4.08
C ALA A 13 2.75 23.74 4.27
N VAL A 14 1.71 22.95 4.14
CA VAL A 14 1.77 21.49 4.32
C VAL A 14 1.06 20.80 3.18
N GLY A 15 1.72 19.82 2.56
CA GLY A 15 1.12 18.97 1.55
C GLY A 15 1.55 17.52 1.74
N GLY A 16 0.60 16.63 1.58
CA GLY A 16 0.88 15.19 1.71
C GLY A 16 0.11 14.37 0.70
N ALA A 17 0.69 13.25 0.32
CA ALA A 17 0.09 12.29 -0.60
C ALA A 17 0.41 10.86 -0.15
N ILE A 18 -0.44 9.91 -0.58
CA ILE A 18 -0.23 8.48 -0.42
C ILE A 18 -0.48 7.79 -1.75
N ARG A 19 0.38 6.84 -2.12
CA ARG A 19 0.27 6.06 -3.34
C ARG A 19 0.70 4.62 -3.15
N ALA A 20 -0.02 3.73 -3.82
CA ALA A 20 0.35 2.34 -3.99
C ALA A 20 0.56 2.08 -5.49
N PRO A 21 1.77 1.69 -5.95
CA PRO A 21 2.12 1.57 -7.37
C PRO A 21 1.65 0.25 -7.97
N TYR A 22 0.37 -0.03 -7.84
CA TYR A 22 -0.26 -1.24 -8.35
C TYR A 22 -1.47 -0.92 -9.22
N ALA A 23 -1.66 -1.74 -10.26
CA ALA A 23 -2.82 -1.68 -11.13
C ALA A 23 -3.71 -2.93 -10.95
N PRO A 24 -5.04 -2.81 -11.00
CA PRO A 24 -5.92 -3.97 -10.93
C PRO A 24 -5.73 -4.86 -12.17
N THR A 25 -5.81 -6.18 -11.96
CA THR A 25 -5.83 -7.17 -13.04
C THR A 25 -7.27 -7.56 -13.38
N ALA A 26 -7.44 -8.45 -14.35
CA ALA A 26 -8.76 -9.03 -14.67
C ALA A 26 -9.22 -10.08 -13.63
N ARG A 27 -8.36 -10.48 -12.68
CA ARG A 27 -8.68 -11.47 -11.65
C ARG A 27 -9.31 -10.76 -10.46
N HIS A 28 -10.61 -10.90 -10.31
CA HIS A 28 -11.39 -10.28 -9.24
C HIS A 28 -12.54 -11.18 -8.81
N GLY A 29 -13.06 -10.95 -7.61
CA GLY A 29 -14.21 -11.66 -7.06
C GLY A 29 -14.81 -10.90 -5.88
N GLN A 30 -15.99 -11.34 -5.44
CA GLN A 30 -16.69 -10.74 -4.32
C GLN A 30 -16.36 -11.47 -3.02
N VAL A 31 -16.12 -10.73 -1.96
CA VAL A 31 -16.03 -11.28 -0.61
C VAL A 31 -17.41 -11.80 -0.20
N THR A 32 -17.53 -13.10 0.03
CA THR A 32 -18.77 -13.74 0.48
C THR A 32 -18.74 -14.08 1.97
N ALA A 33 -17.56 -14.31 2.55
CA ALA A 33 -17.40 -14.49 3.99
C ALA A 33 -16.05 -13.95 4.49
N SER A 34 -16.09 -13.23 5.61
CA SER A 34 -14.90 -12.75 6.34
C SER A 34 -15.19 -12.58 7.84
N THR A 35 -14.15 -12.49 8.65
CA THR A 35 -14.24 -12.16 10.07
C THR A 35 -12.99 -11.36 10.46
N GLY A 36 -13.16 -10.04 10.72
CA GLY A 36 -12.05 -9.14 10.96
C GLY A 36 -11.05 -9.19 9.79
N ARG A 37 -9.81 -9.54 10.06
CA ARG A 37 -8.75 -9.64 9.03
C ARG A 37 -8.65 -11.03 8.39
N THR A 38 -9.58 -11.92 8.63
CA THR A 38 -9.59 -13.25 8.03
C THR A 38 -10.60 -13.30 6.90
N LEU A 39 -10.11 -13.35 5.67
CA LEU A 39 -10.87 -13.59 4.46
C LEU A 39 -11.14 -15.09 4.34
N LYS A 40 -12.41 -15.50 4.42
CA LYS A 40 -12.82 -16.91 4.41
C LYS A 40 -13.22 -17.38 3.03
N GLU A 41 -14.05 -16.58 2.33
CA GLU A 41 -14.59 -16.96 1.03
C GLU A 41 -14.58 -15.80 0.03
N LEU A 42 -14.29 -16.17 -1.20
CA LEU A 42 -14.45 -15.35 -2.41
C LEU A 42 -15.38 -16.11 -3.37
N ASP A 43 -16.46 -15.46 -3.81
CA ASP A 43 -17.47 -16.03 -4.71
C ASP A 43 -18.02 -17.40 -4.22
N GLY A 44 -18.19 -17.56 -2.88
CA GLY A 44 -18.66 -18.78 -2.23
C GLY A 44 -17.64 -19.92 -2.19
N ARG A 45 -16.37 -19.66 -2.48
CA ARG A 45 -15.27 -20.64 -2.46
C ARG A 45 -14.24 -20.27 -1.39
N PRO A 46 -13.50 -21.24 -0.81
CA PRO A 46 -12.43 -20.96 0.13
C PRO A 46 -11.43 -19.97 -0.43
N ALA A 47 -11.18 -18.86 0.30
CA ALA A 47 -10.38 -17.74 -0.18
C ALA A 47 -8.94 -18.12 -0.55
N GLY A 48 -8.35 -19.07 0.18
CA GLY A 48 -7.00 -19.57 -0.11
C GLY A 48 -6.89 -20.31 -1.45
N GLU A 49 -7.96 -21.06 -1.81
CA GLU A 49 -8.02 -21.75 -3.11
C GLU A 49 -8.12 -20.74 -4.26
N VAL A 50 -9.02 -19.77 -4.12
CA VAL A 50 -9.21 -18.72 -5.13
C VAL A 50 -7.94 -17.87 -5.27
N LEU A 51 -7.32 -17.50 -4.15
CA LEU A 51 -6.06 -16.75 -4.18
C LEU A 51 -4.94 -17.55 -4.86
N ASN A 52 -4.82 -18.85 -4.58
CA ASN A 52 -3.81 -19.70 -5.23
C ASN A 52 -4.03 -19.78 -6.74
N GLU A 53 -5.27 -19.91 -7.22
CA GLU A 53 -5.60 -19.86 -8.63
C GLU A 53 -5.24 -18.50 -9.24
N TRP A 54 -5.57 -17.42 -8.57
CA TRP A 54 -5.26 -16.06 -9.02
C TRP A 54 -3.75 -15.77 -9.07
N LEU A 55 -2.96 -16.45 -8.25
CA LEU A 55 -1.51 -16.34 -8.19
C LEU A 55 -0.79 -17.43 -9.01
N ASP A 56 -1.50 -18.15 -9.90
CA ASP A 56 -0.95 -19.21 -10.77
C ASP A 56 -0.25 -20.34 -10.00
N GLY A 57 -0.78 -20.67 -8.81
CA GLY A 57 -0.22 -21.75 -7.97
C GLY A 57 0.95 -21.34 -7.08
N ALA A 58 1.29 -20.04 -7.01
CA ALA A 58 2.48 -19.57 -6.28
C ALA A 58 2.42 -19.79 -4.76
N VAL A 59 1.24 -20.11 -4.19
CA VAL A 59 1.04 -20.37 -2.75
C VAL A 59 0.52 -21.79 -2.48
N SER A 60 0.75 -22.74 -3.40
CA SER A 60 0.24 -24.11 -3.30
C SER A 60 0.76 -24.86 -2.07
N ASP A 61 2.01 -24.64 -1.67
CA ASP A 61 2.57 -25.26 -0.47
C ASP A 61 1.90 -24.71 0.78
N GLN A 62 1.69 -23.40 0.86
CA GLN A 62 1.00 -22.78 1.99
C GLN A 62 -0.49 -23.13 2.02
N LEU A 63 -1.11 -23.38 0.86
CA LEU A 63 -2.50 -23.87 0.81
C LEU A 63 -2.62 -25.28 1.40
N ARG A 64 -1.61 -26.12 1.25
CA ARG A 64 -1.56 -27.49 1.81
C ARG A 64 -1.17 -27.47 3.29
N ASP A 65 -0.12 -26.73 3.65
CA ASP A 65 0.55 -26.85 4.95
C ASP A 65 0.30 -25.64 5.87
N GLY A 66 -0.31 -24.56 5.36
CA GLY A 66 -0.39 -23.26 6.01
C GLY A 66 0.92 -22.50 5.87
N GLY A 67 0.90 -21.20 6.21
CA GLY A 67 2.14 -20.45 6.29
C GLY A 67 2.08 -19.05 5.69
N ASN A 68 3.20 -18.37 5.82
CA ASN A 68 3.40 -16.99 5.38
C ASN A 68 3.48 -16.92 3.85
N ILE A 69 2.82 -15.91 3.27
CA ILE A 69 2.76 -15.66 1.82
C ILE A 69 3.20 -14.24 1.43
N LEU A 70 3.81 -13.49 2.35
CA LEU A 70 4.16 -12.08 2.13
C LEU A 70 5.05 -11.88 0.89
N ALA A 71 6.05 -12.73 0.71
CA ALA A 71 6.96 -12.64 -0.43
C ALA A 71 6.26 -12.89 -1.78
N GLN A 72 5.34 -13.87 -1.82
CA GLN A 72 4.59 -14.23 -3.03
C GLN A 72 3.56 -13.16 -3.42
N THR A 73 3.10 -12.37 -2.45
CA THR A 73 2.02 -11.39 -2.62
C THR A 73 2.50 -9.94 -2.65
N ALA A 74 3.78 -9.66 -2.34
CA ALA A 74 4.31 -8.29 -2.30
C ALA A 74 4.16 -7.53 -3.63
N LEU A 75 4.33 -8.20 -4.78
CA LEU A 75 4.12 -7.61 -6.11
C LEU A 75 2.75 -7.96 -6.73
N ARG A 76 1.98 -8.79 -6.06
CA ARG A 76 0.63 -9.21 -6.46
C ARG A 76 -0.34 -9.19 -5.27
N PRO A 77 -0.49 -8.02 -4.59
CA PRO A 77 -1.42 -7.91 -3.47
C PRO A 77 -2.88 -7.96 -3.92
N LEU A 78 -3.78 -7.90 -2.97
CA LEU A 78 -5.19 -7.64 -3.22
C LEU A 78 -5.47 -6.13 -3.18
N GLY A 79 -6.49 -5.69 -3.90
CA GLY A 79 -7.03 -4.34 -3.83
C GLY A 79 -8.53 -4.37 -3.61
N ILE A 80 -9.02 -3.50 -2.72
CA ILE A 80 -10.45 -3.23 -2.57
C ILE A 80 -10.81 -2.09 -3.50
N LYS A 81 -11.82 -2.29 -4.34
CA LYS A 81 -12.36 -1.22 -5.18
C LYS A 81 -13.20 -0.27 -4.34
N CYS A 82 -12.85 1.01 -4.37
CA CYS A 82 -13.57 2.10 -3.75
C CYS A 82 -14.01 3.09 -4.81
N GLU A 83 -15.28 3.45 -4.84
CA GLU A 83 -15.77 4.51 -5.73
C GLU A 83 -15.54 5.86 -5.07
N THR A 84 -14.96 6.79 -5.82
CA THR A 84 -14.72 8.18 -5.39
C THR A 84 -15.33 9.14 -6.38
N ALA A 85 -15.46 10.42 -6.01
CA ALA A 85 -15.92 11.46 -6.91
C ALA A 85 -14.99 11.65 -8.14
N ALA A 86 -13.72 11.24 -8.02
CA ALA A 86 -12.72 11.29 -9.09
C ALA A 86 -12.63 9.99 -9.91
N GLY A 87 -13.47 8.98 -9.61
CA GLY A 87 -13.45 7.66 -10.23
C GLY A 87 -13.09 6.55 -9.25
N ALA A 88 -12.85 5.34 -9.75
CA ALA A 88 -12.49 4.20 -8.93
C ALA A 88 -11.08 4.35 -8.35
N HIS A 89 -10.95 4.14 -7.06
CA HIS A 89 -9.67 4.01 -6.35
C HIS A 89 -9.53 2.58 -5.81
N TRP A 90 -8.30 2.10 -5.73
CA TRP A 90 -8.00 0.77 -5.20
C TRP A 90 -7.16 0.89 -3.93
N LEU A 91 -7.73 0.48 -2.80
CA LEU A 91 -6.99 0.37 -1.54
C LEU A 91 -6.28 -0.98 -1.51
N THR A 92 -4.97 -0.97 -1.47
CA THR A 92 -4.16 -2.20 -1.41
C THR A 92 -4.22 -2.85 -0.04
N ILE A 93 -4.36 -4.18 -0.05
CA ILE A 93 -4.32 -5.05 1.13
C ILE A 93 -3.27 -6.13 0.90
N HIS A 94 -2.38 -6.32 1.85
CA HIS A 94 -1.35 -7.35 1.77
C HIS A 94 -1.85 -8.68 2.39
N PRO A 95 -2.05 -9.76 1.58
CA PRO A 95 -2.28 -11.09 2.11
C PRO A 95 -1.03 -11.61 2.82
N ALA A 96 -1.18 -12.04 4.07
CA ALA A 96 -0.05 -12.35 4.94
C ALA A 96 0.18 -13.84 5.18
N HIS A 97 -0.90 -14.61 5.31
CA HIS A 97 -0.79 -16.00 5.74
C HIS A 97 -1.99 -16.82 5.25
N ILE A 98 -1.77 -18.08 4.87
CA ILE A 98 -2.84 -19.05 4.61
C ILE A 98 -3.02 -19.94 5.84
N ASN A 99 -4.26 -20.05 6.31
CA ASN A 99 -4.68 -20.92 7.39
C ASN A 99 -5.18 -22.24 6.76
N ALA A 100 -4.33 -23.27 6.71
CA ALA A 100 -4.57 -24.49 5.95
C ALA A 100 -5.87 -25.22 6.33
N PRO A 101 -6.26 -25.41 7.62
CA PRO A 101 -7.47 -26.12 7.97
C PRO A 101 -8.74 -25.50 7.37
N GLU A 102 -8.86 -24.17 7.46
CA GLU A 102 -10.01 -23.43 6.93
C GLU A 102 -9.82 -22.97 5.48
N ARG A 103 -8.62 -23.11 4.92
CA ARG A 103 -8.23 -22.53 3.64
C ARG A 103 -8.57 -21.05 3.52
N SER A 104 -8.51 -20.34 4.66
CA SER A 104 -8.74 -18.92 4.76
C SER A 104 -7.43 -18.15 4.62
N VAL A 105 -7.53 -16.84 4.35
CA VAL A 105 -6.37 -15.95 4.18
C VAL A 105 -6.40 -14.87 5.25
N SER A 106 -5.33 -14.76 6.02
CA SER A 106 -5.13 -13.63 6.93
C SER A 106 -4.58 -12.43 6.16
N LEU A 107 -5.19 -11.26 6.35
CA LEU A 107 -4.88 -9.99 5.72
C LEU A 107 -4.33 -8.99 6.74
N PHE A 108 -3.64 -7.94 6.30
CA PHE A 108 -3.27 -6.84 7.21
C PHE A 108 -4.39 -5.81 7.39
N ALA A 109 -5.40 -5.78 6.53
CA ALA A 109 -6.61 -4.98 6.70
C ALA A 109 -7.87 -5.84 6.60
N CYS A 110 -9.03 -5.30 7.01
CA CYS A 110 -10.31 -5.98 6.89
C CYS A 110 -10.82 -5.91 5.45
N ALA A 111 -11.45 -6.99 4.99
CA ALA A 111 -12.24 -7.04 3.77
C ALA A 111 -13.65 -7.53 4.13
N GLU A 112 -14.64 -6.69 3.87
CA GLU A 112 -16.03 -6.95 4.31
C GLU A 112 -16.85 -7.69 3.24
N PRO A 113 -17.81 -8.54 3.64
CA PRO A 113 -18.71 -9.18 2.70
C PRO A 113 -19.42 -8.15 1.78
N GLY A 114 -19.50 -8.49 0.50
CA GLY A 114 -20.04 -7.61 -0.54
C GLY A 114 -19.00 -6.73 -1.24
N GLN A 115 -17.80 -6.56 -0.68
CA GLN A 115 -16.72 -5.84 -1.35
C GLN A 115 -16.14 -6.65 -2.51
N THR A 116 -15.72 -5.96 -3.56
CA THR A 116 -14.97 -6.56 -4.66
C THR A 116 -13.47 -6.46 -4.40
N LEU A 117 -12.79 -7.59 -4.43
CA LEU A 117 -11.33 -7.68 -4.41
C LEU A 117 -10.81 -7.99 -5.81
N SER A 118 -9.65 -7.40 -6.15
CA SER A 118 -8.90 -7.76 -7.34
C SER A 118 -7.46 -8.09 -6.97
N VAL A 119 -6.83 -9.02 -7.70
CA VAL A 119 -5.38 -9.12 -7.69
C VAL A 119 -4.81 -7.88 -8.35
N MET A 120 -3.91 -7.23 -7.66
CA MET A 120 -3.17 -6.10 -8.17
C MET A 120 -1.86 -6.57 -8.80
N SER A 121 -1.30 -5.77 -9.69
CA SER A 121 -0.01 -6.03 -10.32
C SER A 121 0.92 -4.85 -10.09
N GLY A 122 2.09 -5.11 -9.53
CA GLY A 122 3.16 -4.15 -9.33
C GLY A 122 4.49 -4.66 -9.88
N SER A 123 5.49 -3.80 -9.89
CA SER A 123 6.85 -4.13 -10.29
C SER A 123 7.87 -3.46 -9.37
N VAL A 124 9.07 -4.03 -9.26
CA VAL A 124 10.15 -3.44 -8.45
C VAL A 124 10.48 -2.02 -8.92
N SER A 125 10.54 -1.78 -10.23
CA SER A 125 10.74 -0.43 -10.78
C SER A 125 9.59 0.53 -10.46
N GLY A 126 8.35 0.04 -10.43
CA GLY A 126 7.19 0.84 -10.02
C GLY A 126 7.25 1.26 -8.56
N LEU A 127 7.75 0.38 -7.67
CA LEU A 127 7.90 0.66 -6.25
C LEU A 127 8.87 1.82 -5.96
N THR A 128 9.86 2.05 -6.80
CA THR A 128 10.76 3.21 -6.69
C THR A 128 10.26 4.42 -7.48
N ALA A 129 9.74 4.21 -8.69
CA ALA A 129 9.27 5.31 -9.55
C ALA A 129 8.10 6.10 -8.96
N VAL A 130 7.24 5.46 -8.15
CA VAL A 130 6.09 6.11 -7.48
C VAL A 130 6.50 7.32 -6.63
N LEU A 131 7.74 7.38 -6.15
CA LEU A 131 8.24 8.52 -5.37
C LEU A 131 8.26 9.82 -6.18
N GLY A 132 8.55 9.75 -7.48
CA GLY A 132 8.52 10.92 -8.35
C GLY A 132 7.12 11.56 -8.43
N GLU A 133 6.09 10.73 -8.62
CA GLU A 133 4.69 11.19 -8.61
C GLU A 133 4.25 11.71 -7.24
N LEU A 134 4.66 11.00 -6.19
CA LEU A 134 4.33 11.34 -4.81
C LEU A 134 4.91 12.71 -4.41
N CYS A 135 6.18 12.98 -4.79
CA CYS A 135 6.80 14.28 -4.57
C CYS A 135 6.05 15.40 -5.30
N THR A 136 5.74 15.19 -6.59
CA THR A 136 5.01 16.18 -7.39
C THR A 136 3.65 16.50 -6.74
N GLU A 137 2.88 15.48 -6.42
CA GLU A 137 1.56 15.65 -5.79
C GLU A 137 1.63 16.32 -4.42
N SER A 138 2.63 15.97 -3.59
CA SER A 138 2.81 16.58 -2.27
C SER A 138 3.22 18.06 -2.39
N LEU A 139 4.08 18.42 -3.33
CA LEU A 139 4.46 19.81 -3.62
C LEU A 139 3.25 20.63 -4.10
N GLU A 140 2.49 20.11 -5.06
CA GLU A 140 1.28 20.76 -5.59
C GLU A 140 0.26 21.04 -4.48
N ARG A 141 0.01 20.05 -3.61
CA ARG A 141 -0.93 20.20 -2.49
C ARG A 141 -0.45 21.20 -1.43
N ALA A 142 0.86 21.30 -1.22
CA ALA A 142 1.45 22.30 -0.34
C ALA A 142 1.50 23.71 -0.94
N GLY A 143 1.44 23.83 -2.27
CA GLY A 143 1.72 25.05 -3.00
C GLY A 143 3.19 25.46 -2.88
N LEU A 144 4.12 24.50 -2.79
CA LEU A 144 5.55 24.72 -2.58
C LEU A 144 6.35 24.40 -3.84
N SER A 145 7.43 25.15 -4.08
CA SER A 145 8.53 24.69 -4.92
C SER A 145 9.48 23.79 -4.11
N PRO A 146 10.31 22.94 -4.77
CA PRO A 146 11.27 22.09 -4.06
C PRO A 146 12.20 22.86 -3.11
N GLU A 147 12.63 24.07 -3.48
CA GLU A 147 13.54 24.94 -2.70
C GLU A 147 12.88 25.50 -1.43
N GLN A 148 11.55 25.53 -1.38
CA GLN A 148 10.77 25.98 -0.23
C GLN A 148 10.52 24.90 0.80
N VAL A 149 10.80 23.62 0.45
CA VAL A 149 10.63 22.51 1.38
C VAL A 149 11.67 22.58 2.50
N ARG A 150 11.21 22.72 3.73
CA ARG A 150 12.04 22.76 4.94
C ARG A 150 12.28 21.41 5.54
N VAL A 151 11.29 20.51 5.46
CA VAL A 151 11.38 19.13 5.92
C VAL A 151 10.32 18.26 5.25
N GLY A 152 10.67 17.00 4.99
CA GLY A 152 9.73 15.98 4.57
C GLY A 152 9.75 14.76 5.48
N ILE A 153 8.60 14.09 5.59
CA ILE A 153 8.45 12.82 6.31
C ILE A 153 7.98 11.77 5.30
N LEU A 154 8.81 10.76 5.07
CA LEU A 154 8.55 9.64 4.18
C LEU A 154 8.21 8.40 5.00
N ILE A 155 7.03 7.84 4.79
CA ILE A 155 6.62 6.54 5.34
C ILE A 155 6.59 5.55 4.19
N TYR A 156 7.42 4.52 4.25
CA TYR A 156 7.59 3.53 3.19
C TYR A 156 7.23 2.13 3.69
N CYS A 157 6.41 1.39 2.94
CA CYS A 157 6.02 0.06 3.39
C CYS A 157 7.20 -0.90 3.45
N ALA A 158 7.35 -1.60 4.56
CA ALA A 158 8.39 -2.61 4.76
C ALA A 158 8.25 -3.80 3.78
N GLY A 159 7.02 -4.14 3.36
CA GLY A 159 6.77 -5.14 2.31
C GLY A 159 7.31 -4.70 0.95
N CYS A 160 7.12 -3.43 0.57
CA CYS A 160 7.72 -2.85 -0.63
C CYS A 160 9.25 -2.81 -0.53
N ALA A 161 9.78 -2.39 0.61
CA ALA A 161 11.22 -2.37 0.86
C ALA A 161 11.85 -3.76 0.71
N GLY A 162 11.20 -4.78 1.26
CA GLY A 162 11.62 -6.18 1.12
C GLY A 162 11.59 -6.69 -0.32
N ALA A 163 10.61 -6.26 -1.12
CA ALA A 163 10.51 -6.64 -2.52
C ALA A 163 11.59 -5.98 -3.40
N ILE A 164 12.03 -4.75 -3.07
CA ILE A 164 13.13 -4.05 -3.76
C ILE A 164 14.48 -4.65 -3.34
N GLY A 165 14.66 -4.95 -2.06
CA GLY A 165 15.89 -5.52 -1.53
C GLY A 165 17.06 -4.53 -1.47
N ALA A 166 18.25 -4.95 -1.92
CA ALA A 166 19.50 -4.20 -1.76
C ALA A 166 19.55 -2.85 -2.50
N GLU A 167 18.72 -2.66 -3.51
CA GLU A 167 18.67 -1.41 -4.31
C GLU A 167 17.79 -0.33 -3.68
N LEU A 168 17.13 -0.63 -2.54
CA LEU A 168 16.16 0.28 -1.90
C LEU A 168 16.77 1.65 -1.62
N ASP A 169 17.90 1.71 -0.91
CA ASP A 169 18.49 2.97 -0.46
C ASP A 169 18.90 3.86 -1.65
N THR A 170 19.56 3.29 -2.65
CA THR A 170 19.98 4.01 -3.86
C THR A 170 18.79 4.50 -4.66
N GLY A 171 17.81 3.64 -4.92
CA GLY A 171 16.60 3.98 -5.69
C GLY A 171 15.77 5.07 -5.02
N LEU A 172 15.57 5.01 -3.70
CA LEU A 172 14.83 6.04 -2.96
C LEU A 172 15.58 7.38 -2.98
N ARG A 173 16.89 7.37 -2.70
CA ARG A 173 17.70 8.60 -2.66
C ARG A 173 17.75 9.31 -4.01
N GLU A 174 17.93 8.58 -5.10
CA GLU A 174 17.96 9.15 -6.45
C GLU A 174 16.63 9.83 -6.81
N GLN A 175 15.52 9.16 -6.59
CA GLN A 175 14.19 9.71 -6.89
C GLN A 175 13.88 10.95 -6.04
N LEU A 176 14.18 10.91 -4.74
CA LEU A 176 13.94 12.03 -3.82
C LEU A 176 14.85 13.22 -4.13
N ALA A 177 16.14 12.98 -4.36
CA ALA A 177 17.09 14.04 -4.69
C ALA A 177 16.77 14.74 -6.02
N GLN A 178 16.30 14.00 -7.03
CA GLN A 178 15.88 14.58 -8.32
C GLN A 178 14.68 15.52 -8.17
N ARG A 179 13.80 15.30 -7.20
CA ARG A 179 12.55 16.06 -7.03
C ARG A 179 12.61 17.12 -5.94
N LEU A 180 13.32 16.86 -4.86
CA LEU A 180 13.36 17.70 -3.65
C LEU A 180 14.74 18.29 -3.37
N GLY A 181 15.74 18.00 -4.22
CA GLY A 181 17.10 18.47 -4.05
C GLY A 181 17.71 18.04 -2.71
N SER A 182 18.16 19.03 -1.92
CA SER A 182 18.78 18.80 -0.61
C SER A 182 17.83 18.96 0.58
N ALA A 183 16.53 18.97 0.36
CA ALA A 183 15.55 19.10 1.45
C ALA A 183 15.74 18.00 2.50
N PRO A 184 15.77 18.33 3.81
CA PRO A 184 15.89 17.33 4.86
C PRO A 184 14.70 16.39 4.86
N LEU A 185 14.98 15.07 4.86
CA LEU A 185 13.94 14.04 4.88
C LEU A 185 14.16 13.08 6.04
N LEU A 186 13.09 12.82 6.79
CA LEU A 186 13.03 11.72 7.75
C LEU A 186 12.24 10.57 7.10
N GLY A 187 12.87 9.43 6.90
CA GLY A 187 12.24 8.23 6.34
C GLY A 187 12.14 7.11 7.36
N MET A 188 11.05 6.33 7.29
CA MET A 188 10.89 5.11 8.06
C MET A 188 10.13 4.05 7.28
N CYS A 189 10.44 2.77 7.55
CA CYS A 189 9.68 1.65 7.04
C CYS A 189 8.64 1.20 8.08
N THR A 190 7.41 0.98 7.63
CA THR A 190 6.26 0.63 8.48
C THR A 190 5.50 -0.58 7.94
N PHE A 191 4.55 -1.07 8.74
CA PHE A 191 3.61 -2.12 8.35
C PHE A 191 2.20 -1.50 8.26
N GLY A 192 1.88 -0.96 7.08
CA GLY A 192 0.65 -0.23 6.81
C GLY A 192 0.82 1.28 6.93
N GLU A 193 0.41 1.97 5.88
CA GLU A 193 0.57 3.40 5.70
C GLU A 193 -0.78 4.09 5.72
N GLN A 194 -0.79 5.35 6.15
CA GLN A 194 -1.98 6.17 6.19
C GLN A 194 -1.76 7.47 5.42
N GLY A 195 -2.81 7.93 4.79
CA GLY A 195 -2.77 9.18 4.04
C GLY A 195 -4.14 9.59 3.52
N TYR A 196 -4.18 10.77 2.94
CA TYR A 196 -5.39 11.34 2.35
C TYR A 196 -5.46 11.03 0.87
N VAL A 197 -6.56 10.41 0.46
CA VAL A 197 -6.90 10.16 -0.95
C VAL A 197 -8.02 11.14 -1.36
N PRO A 198 -7.83 11.95 -2.42
CA PRO A 198 -8.84 12.89 -2.89
C PRO A 198 -10.15 12.20 -3.25
N GLY A 199 -11.26 12.77 -2.79
CA GLY A 199 -12.60 12.23 -3.02
C GLY A 199 -12.97 11.00 -2.17
N PHE A 200 -12.01 10.46 -1.39
CA PHE A 200 -12.25 9.34 -0.47
C PHE A 200 -12.00 9.73 1.00
N GLY A 201 -10.97 10.54 1.28
CA GLY A 201 -10.61 10.96 2.64
C GLY A 201 -9.36 10.25 3.17
N ASN A 202 -9.17 10.29 4.50
CA ASN A 202 -8.07 9.58 5.13
C ASN A 202 -8.33 8.08 5.09
N CYS A 203 -7.35 7.33 4.66
CA CYS A 203 -7.43 5.88 4.56
C CYS A 203 -6.14 5.20 5.04
N HIS A 204 -6.28 3.93 5.36
CA HIS A 204 -5.19 2.99 5.56
C HIS A 204 -5.09 2.10 4.33
N GLN A 205 -3.86 1.83 3.88
CA GLN A 205 -3.59 0.80 2.89
C GLN A 205 -2.22 0.20 3.13
N ASP A 206 -2.01 -1.00 2.61
CA ASP A 206 -0.74 -1.70 2.69
C ASP A 206 0.05 -1.51 1.40
N LEU A 207 1.35 -1.82 1.44
CA LEU A 207 2.22 -1.79 0.26
C LEU A 207 2.18 -0.45 -0.46
N SER A 208 2.16 0.61 0.31
CA SER A 208 2.06 1.98 -0.16
C SER A 208 3.22 2.85 0.34
N VAL A 209 3.23 4.07 -0.14
CA VAL A 209 4.18 5.10 0.28
C VAL A 209 3.41 6.37 0.60
N SER A 210 3.71 7.00 1.73
CA SER A 210 3.16 8.29 2.13
C SER A 210 4.28 9.30 2.30
N LEU A 211 4.08 10.51 1.78
CA LEU A 211 5.03 11.62 1.89
C LEU A 211 4.29 12.85 2.39
N LEU A 212 4.83 13.48 3.43
CA LEU A 212 4.40 14.79 3.94
C LEU A 212 5.55 15.78 3.73
N LEU A 213 5.25 16.92 3.11
CA LEU A 213 6.18 18.04 2.92
C LEU A 213 5.70 19.26 3.70
N ILE A 214 6.64 19.97 4.30
CA ILE A 214 6.42 21.17 5.12
C ILE A 214 7.38 22.25 4.65
N GLY A 215 6.83 23.48 4.40
CA GLY A 215 7.57 24.65 3.97
C GLY A 215 7.33 25.90 4.82
#